data_3ab21d75252a0ef31f5485e0d538d099
#
_entry.id   3ab21d75252a0ef31f5485e0d538d099
#
_cell.length_a   1.000
_cell.length_b   1.000
_cell.length_c   1.000
_cell.angle_alpha   90.00
_cell.angle_beta   90.00
_cell.angle_gamma   90.00
#
_symmetry.space_group_name_H-M   'P 1'
#
loop_
_entity.id
_entity.type
_entity.pdbx_description
1 polymer ?
#
loop_
_entity_poly.entity_id
_entity_poly.type
_entity_poly.pdbx_seq_one_letter_code
_entity_poly.pdbx_strand_id
1 'polypeptide(L)'
;KAKVEEEAKAKAEKEAKAAAAKAEAEAKAKAEVEKAAKVKAEAKAKAEKEAKEKAEAKAKAEKEAAAAAEQTKRQEELEEQEYQRRFAKHRDELKWLYTELYQNDWMFEELCGQMHRFYTERRKGLKTLDREREANPDWYKKNDMMGMMLYVDNFAGNLKGVESKLDYLEESGVNYVHLMPLLETPKGRSDGGYAVSNFRKVQPELGTMDDLEDLTKACHDKKISVCMDFVMNHTSEDHEWAVRARRGEGEYMSRYFFFDNDRIPQEYE
;
A
#
# COMPACT_ATOMS: atom_id res chain seq x y z
N LYS A 1 96.23 -53.07 9.13
CA LYS A 1 95.87 -51.76 9.75
C LYS A 1 95.02 -50.91 8.79
N ALA A 2 95.32 -50.84 7.49
CA ALA A 2 94.61 -49.96 6.54
C ALA A 2 93.09 -50.28 6.36
N LYS A 3 92.71 -51.59 6.38
CA LYS A 3 91.29 -52.00 6.18
C LYS A 3 90.37 -51.63 7.34
N VAL A 4 90.86 -51.58 8.57
CA VAL A 4 90.08 -51.23 9.77
C VAL A 4 89.91 -49.72 9.87
N GLU A 5 90.82 -48.91 9.35
CA GLU A 5 90.71 -47.45 9.29
C GLU A 5 89.72 -47.01 8.24
N GLU A 6 89.63 -47.72 7.13
CA GLU A 6 88.71 -47.44 6.05
C GLU A 6 87.25 -47.78 6.44
N GLU A 7 87.01 -48.90 7.16
CA GLU A 7 85.73 -49.28 7.70
C GLU A 7 85.25 -48.30 8.81
N ALA A 8 86.15 -47.83 9.66
CA ALA A 8 85.88 -46.85 10.69
C ALA A 8 85.47 -45.48 10.09
N LYS A 9 86.15 -45.06 8.99
CA LYS A 9 85.83 -43.82 8.26
C LYS A 9 84.53 -43.92 7.54
N ALA A 10 84.23 -45.04 6.90
CA ALA A 10 82.93 -45.25 6.23
C ALA A 10 81.73 -45.29 7.21
N LYS A 11 81.99 -45.87 8.42
CA LYS A 11 80.99 -45.90 9.48
C LYS A 11 80.73 -44.50 10.07
N ALA A 12 81.75 -43.72 10.31
CA ALA A 12 81.63 -42.34 10.82
C ALA A 12 80.96 -41.42 9.80
N GLU A 13 81.28 -41.60 8.49
CA GLU A 13 80.61 -40.83 7.43
C GLU A 13 79.08 -41.18 7.27
N LYS A 14 78.76 -42.48 7.46
CA LYS A 14 77.37 -42.94 7.45
C LYS A 14 76.56 -42.43 8.66
N GLU A 15 77.19 -42.41 9.84
CA GLU A 15 76.60 -41.85 11.06
C GLU A 15 76.41 -40.31 10.96
N ALA A 16 77.41 -39.61 10.41
CA ALA A 16 77.33 -38.17 10.17
C ALA A 16 76.22 -37.80 9.16
N LYS A 17 76.11 -38.58 8.07
CA LYS A 17 75.00 -38.40 7.09
C LYS A 17 73.61 -38.69 7.70
N ALA A 18 73.52 -39.72 8.55
CA ALA A 18 72.25 -40.03 9.25
C ALA A 18 71.88 -38.95 10.29
N ALA A 19 72.84 -38.40 11.01
CA ALA A 19 72.64 -37.29 11.93
C ALA A 19 72.21 -35.99 11.21
N ALA A 20 72.84 -35.69 10.07
CA ALA A 20 72.50 -34.54 9.25
C ALA A 20 71.03 -34.65 8.65
N ALA A 21 70.70 -35.85 8.15
CA ALA A 21 69.36 -36.12 7.63
C ALA A 21 68.27 -36.01 8.73
N LYS A 22 68.64 -36.48 9.96
CA LYS A 22 67.70 -36.35 11.11
C LYS A 22 67.54 -34.89 11.54
N ALA A 23 68.59 -34.10 11.57
CA ALA A 23 68.57 -32.69 11.90
C ALA A 23 67.77 -31.88 10.85
N GLU A 24 67.91 -32.23 9.56
CA GLU A 24 67.14 -31.58 8.46
C GLU A 24 65.63 -31.93 8.53
N ALA A 25 65.31 -33.19 8.87
CA ALA A 25 63.92 -33.61 9.06
C ALA A 25 63.26 -32.92 10.27
N GLU A 26 64.00 -32.79 11.39
CA GLU A 26 63.49 -32.04 12.56
C GLU A 26 63.36 -30.55 12.28
N ALA A 27 64.22 -29.94 11.51
CA ALA A 27 64.13 -28.54 11.10
C ALA A 27 62.91 -28.30 10.17
N LYS A 28 62.71 -29.24 9.21
CA LYS A 28 61.54 -29.19 8.33
C LYS A 28 60.24 -29.37 9.11
N ALA A 29 60.18 -30.31 10.04
CA ALA A 29 59.00 -30.53 10.89
C ALA A 29 58.71 -29.31 11.78
N LYS A 30 59.70 -28.66 12.36
CA LYS A 30 59.51 -27.41 13.13
C LYS A 30 59.02 -26.28 12.26
N ALA A 31 59.55 -26.10 11.05
CA ALA A 31 59.12 -25.07 10.12
C ALA A 31 57.66 -25.30 9.65
N GLU A 32 57.26 -26.56 9.43
CA GLU A 32 55.82 -26.88 9.10
C GLU A 32 54.88 -26.59 10.26
N VAL A 33 55.25 -26.93 11.49
CA VAL A 33 54.46 -26.64 12.69
C VAL A 33 54.32 -25.13 12.89
N GLU A 34 55.40 -24.38 12.72
CA GLU A 34 55.36 -22.91 12.84
C GLU A 34 54.51 -22.27 11.75
N LYS A 35 54.61 -22.77 10.51
CA LYS A 35 53.79 -22.33 9.39
C LYS A 35 52.30 -22.63 9.61
N ALA A 36 51.99 -23.83 10.10
CA ALA A 36 50.62 -24.22 10.45
C ALA A 36 50.05 -23.39 11.60
N ALA A 37 50.84 -23.07 12.62
CA ALA A 37 50.45 -22.21 13.74
C ALA A 37 50.15 -20.78 13.26
N LYS A 38 50.96 -20.24 12.33
CA LYS A 38 50.80 -18.90 11.77
C LYS A 38 49.52 -18.80 10.93
N VAL A 39 49.26 -19.79 10.06
CA VAL A 39 48.03 -19.86 9.26
C VAL A 39 46.78 -19.98 10.15
N LYS A 40 46.89 -20.79 11.25
CA LYS A 40 45.75 -20.92 12.19
C LYS A 40 45.50 -19.64 12.98
N ALA A 41 46.53 -18.89 13.34
CA ALA A 41 46.43 -17.60 14.00
C ALA A 41 45.79 -16.52 13.07
N GLU A 42 46.25 -16.48 11.81
CA GLU A 42 45.70 -15.56 10.80
C GLU A 42 44.23 -15.89 10.49
N ALA A 43 43.85 -17.15 10.35
CA ALA A 43 42.48 -17.59 10.14
C ALA A 43 41.56 -17.22 11.33
N LYS A 44 42.08 -17.38 12.56
CA LYS A 44 41.33 -16.98 13.78
C LYS A 44 41.14 -15.47 13.85
N ALA A 45 42.17 -14.68 13.58
CA ALA A 45 42.07 -13.22 13.58
C ALA A 45 41.11 -12.70 12.49
N LYS A 46 41.12 -13.35 11.31
CA LYS A 46 40.17 -13.03 10.23
C LYS A 46 38.73 -13.35 10.63
N ALA A 47 38.51 -14.52 11.24
CA ALA A 47 37.17 -14.92 11.71
C ALA A 47 36.63 -13.99 12.82
N GLU A 48 37.50 -13.59 13.76
CA GLU A 48 37.15 -12.63 14.82
C GLU A 48 36.81 -11.25 14.26
N LYS A 49 37.56 -10.80 13.24
CA LYS A 49 37.28 -9.53 12.56
C LYS A 49 35.93 -9.57 11.82
N GLU A 50 35.68 -10.62 11.05
CA GLU A 50 34.42 -10.81 10.34
C GLU A 50 33.20 -10.93 11.30
N ALA A 51 33.38 -11.62 12.42
CA ALA A 51 32.36 -11.73 13.46
C ALA A 51 32.04 -10.38 14.10
N LYS A 52 33.08 -9.56 14.35
CA LYS A 52 32.90 -8.21 14.91
C LYS A 52 32.19 -7.28 13.91
N GLU A 53 32.62 -7.30 12.64
CA GLU A 53 31.96 -6.50 11.58
C GLU A 53 30.49 -6.89 11.39
N LYS A 54 30.18 -8.19 11.42
CA LYS A 54 28.78 -8.67 11.36
C LYS A 54 27.97 -8.25 12.60
N ALA A 55 28.55 -8.28 13.78
CA ALA A 55 27.87 -7.86 15.00
C ALA A 55 27.60 -6.34 14.99
N GLU A 56 28.56 -5.54 14.54
CA GLU A 56 28.39 -4.08 14.40
C GLU A 56 27.35 -3.73 13.34
N ALA A 57 27.37 -4.42 12.19
CA ALA A 57 26.37 -4.24 11.13
C ALA A 57 24.95 -4.60 11.61
N LYS A 58 24.82 -5.71 12.38
CA LYS A 58 23.54 -6.13 12.96
C LYS A 58 23.03 -5.11 13.98
N ALA A 59 23.89 -4.66 14.89
CA ALA A 59 23.53 -3.64 15.89
C ALA A 59 23.12 -2.31 15.24
N LYS A 60 23.80 -1.92 14.15
CA LYS A 60 23.40 -0.71 13.37
C LYS A 60 22.04 -0.89 12.73
N ALA A 61 21.79 -2.02 12.08
CA ALA A 61 20.49 -2.32 11.45
C ALA A 61 19.34 -2.37 12.46
N GLU A 62 19.56 -2.96 13.64
CA GLU A 62 18.58 -2.99 14.73
C GLU A 62 18.27 -1.58 15.24
N LYS A 63 19.28 -0.73 15.38
CA LYS A 63 19.10 0.67 15.81
C LYS A 63 18.36 1.49 14.76
N GLU A 64 18.67 1.31 13.47
CA GLU A 64 17.96 1.97 12.37
C GLU A 64 16.50 1.50 12.28
N ALA A 65 16.25 0.19 12.45
CA ALA A 65 14.90 -0.37 12.48
C ALA A 65 14.07 0.17 13.68
N ALA A 66 14.67 0.27 14.86
CA ALA A 66 14.02 0.83 16.03
C ALA A 66 13.67 2.31 15.85
N ALA A 67 14.60 3.09 15.29
CA ALA A 67 14.36 4.52 14.99
C ALA A 67 13.26 4.70 13.93
N ALA A 68 13.24 3.86 12.90
CA ALA A 68 12.19 3.85 11.89
C ALA A 68 10.81 3.48 12.48
N ALA A 69 10.77 2.49 13.37
CA ALA A 69 9.53 2.10 14.07
C ALA A 69 9.00 3.22 14.98
N GLU A 70 9.88 3.91 15.71
CA GLU A 70 9.49 5.05 16.55
C GLU A 70 8.97 6.22 15.71
N GLN A 71 9.62 6.49 14.57
CA GLN A 71 9.16 7.53 13.63
C GLN A 71 7.80 7.18 13.03
N THR A 72 7.57 5.91 12.68
CA THR A 72 6.28 5.43 12.17
C THR A 72 5.19 5.62 13.22
N LYS A 73 5.44 5.20 14.45
CA LYS A 73 4.48 5.36 15.56
C LYS A 73 4.14 6.83 15.82
N ARG A 74 5.12 7.70 15.82
CA ARG A 74 4.90 9.15 15.98
C ARG A 74 4.05 9.72 14.83
N GLN A 75 4.27 9.23 13.60
CA GLN A 75 3.48 9.65 12.45
C GLN A 75 2.02 9.19 12.57
N GLU A 76 1.79 7.96 13.02
CA GLU A 76 0.45 7.41 13.27
C GLU A 76 -0.28 8.21 14.37
N GLU A 77 0.40 8.57 15.45
CA GLU A 77 -0.17 9.41 16.51
C GLU A 77 -0.56 10.82 16.00
N LEU A 78 0.25 11.42 15.14
CA LEU A 78 -0.08 12.71 14.51
C LEU A 78 -1.26 12.62 13.55
N GLU A 79 -1.35 11.54 12.76
CA GLU A 79 -2.48 11.29 11.86
C GLU A 79 -3.78 11.05 12.63
N GLU A 80 -3.71 10.32 13.75
CA GLU A 80 -4.87 10.13 14.63
C GLU A 80 -5.35 11.45 15.25
N GLN A 81 -4.44 12.28 15.75
CA GLN A 81 -4.78 13.61 16.28
C GLN A 81 -5.42 14.50 15.18
N GLU A 82 -4.92 14.43 13.96
CA GLU A 82 -5.48 15.16 12.82
C GLU A 82 -6.91 14.67 12.51
N TYR A 83 -7.13 13.36 12.48
CA TYR A 83 -8.45 12.78 12.31
C TYR A 83 -9.43 13.25 13.38
N GLN A 84 -9.05 13.14 14.65
CA GLN A 84 -9.90 13.52 15.78
C GLN A 84 -10.26 15.02 15.72
N ARG A 85 -9.30 15.88 15.39
CA ARG A 85 -9.54 17.33 15.22
C ARG A 85 -10.57 17.60 14.11
N ARG A 86 -10.43 16.96 12.96
CA ARG A 86 -11.35 17.10 11.81
C ARG A 86 -12.72 16.55 12.14
N PHE A 87 -12.76 15.37 12.70
CA PHE A 87 -13.99 14.67 13.02
C PHE A 87 -14.78 15.42 14.09
N ALA A 88 -14.15 15.86 15.16
CA ALA A 88 -14.81 16.62 16.24
C ALA A 88 -15.51 17.91 15.73
N LYS A 89 -14.93 18.52 14.69
CA LYS A 89 -15.53 19.74 14.08
C LYS A 89 -16.90 19.51 13.49
N HIS A 90 -17.17 18.30 12.99
CA HIS A 90 -18.37 17.99 12.21
C HIS A 90 -19.24 16.88 12.82
N ARG A 91 -18.76 16.21 13.89
CA ARG A 91 -19.43 15.04 14.47
C ARG A 91 -20.84 15.33 14.95
N ASP A 92 -21.04 16.45 15.63
CA ASP A 92 -22.33 16.77 16.25
C ASP A 92 -23.38 17.09 15.18
N GLU A 93 -23.01 17.84 14.13
CA GLU A 93 -23.87 18.10 12.98
C GLU A 93 -24.19 16.82 12.23
N LEU A 94 -23.17 15.99 11.95
CA LEU A 94 -23.35 14.69 11.30
C LEU A 94 -24.28 13.78 12.11
N LYS A 95 -24.10 13.74 13.44
CA LYS A 95 -24.97 12.95 14.32
C LYS A 95 -26.41 13.44 14.28
N TRP A 96 -26.61 14.74 14.35
CA TRP A 96 -27.95 15.32 14.27
C TRP A 96 -28.63 14.95 12.93
N LEU A 97 -27.99 15.21 11.80
CA LEU A 97 -28.52 14.86 10.47
C LEU A 97 -28.82 13.37 10.32
N TYR A 98 -27.90 12.53 10.81
CA TYR A 98 -28.08 11.07 10.74
C TYR A 98 -29.26 10.59 11.60
N THR A 99 -29.40 11.14 12.79
CA THR A 99 -30.46 10.76 13.72
C THR A 99 -31.84 11.23 13.23
N GLU A 100 -31.92 12.42 12.60
CA GLU A 100 -33.17 12.91 11.96
C GLU A 100 -33.66 11.94 10.87
N LEU A 101 -32.73 11.39 10.07
CA LEU A 101 -33.06 10.47 8.98
C LEU A 101 -33.35 9.04 9.46
N TYR A 102 -32.47 8.49 10.29
CA TYR A 102 -32.44 7.05 10.56
C TYR A 102 -32.83 6.67 11.97
N GLN A 103 -32.85 7.62 12.93
CA GLN A 103 -33.21 7.41 14.35
C GLN A 103 -32.50 6.21 14.98
N ASN A 104 -31.20 6.00 14.65
CA ASN A 104 -30.43 4.81 15.01
C ASN A 104 -29.01 5.17 15.44
N ASP A 105 -28.82 5.37 16.74
CA ASP A 105 -27.51 5.73 17.32
C ASP A 105 -26.44 4.66 17.13
N TRP A 106 -26.81 3.37 17.16
CA TRP A 106 -25.86 2.28 16.97
C TRP A 106 -25.26 2.30 15.56
N MET A 107 -26.10 2.46 14.55
CA MET A 107 -25.62 2.57 13.16
C MET A 107 -24.79 3.82 12.93
N PHE A 108 -25.06 4.91 13.68
CA PHE A 108 -24.21 6.10 13.64
C PHE A 108 -22.79 5.83 14.14
N GLU A 109 -22.64 5.12 15.26
CA GLU A 109 -21.29 4.78 15.79
C GLU A 109 -20.56 3.81 14.84
N GLU A 110 -21.28 2.89 14.18
CA GLU A 110 -20.71 2.03 13.14
C GLU A 110 -20.20 2.85 11.94
N LEU A 111 -20.97 3.85 11.48
CA LEU A 111 -20.55 4.79 10.44
C LEU A 111 -19.26 5.53 10.87
N CYS A 112 -19.20 6.02 12.10
CA CYS A 112 -18.02 6.70 12.64
C CYS A 112 -16.80 5.77 12.62
N GLY A 113 -16.95 4.51 13.02
CA GLY A 113 -15.90 3.50 12.95
C GLY A 113 -15.40 3.25 11.52
N GLN A 114 -16.32 3.20 10.54
CA GLN A 114 -15.96 3.05 9.13
C GLN A 114 -15.22 4.29 8.60
N MET A 115 -15.65 5.49 8.94
CA MET A 115 -14.96 6.74 8.57
C MET A 115 -13.53 6.77 9.11
N HIS A 116 -13.33 6.37 10.37
CA HIS A 116 -12.00 6.27 10.97
C HIS A 116 -11.11 5.27 10.23
N ARG A 117 -11.63 4.07 9.94
CA ARG A 117 -10.91 3.04 9.19
C ARG A 117 -10.48 3.55 7.81
N PHE A 118 -11.39 4.14 7.03
CA PHE A 118 -11.07 4.66 5.71
C PHE A 118 -10.06 5.81 5.76
N TYR A 119 -10.09 6.66 6.80
CA TYR A 119 -9.05 7.66 6.99
C TYR A 119 -7.69 7.03 7.28
N THR A 120 -7.64 6.01 8.14
CA THR A 120 -6.40 5.30 8.48
C THR A 120 -5.78 4.65 7.25
N GLU A 121 -6.59 3.98 6.43
CA GLU A 121 -6.19 3.30 5.19
C GLU A 121 -5.88 4.25 4.03
N ARG A 122 -6.26 5.53 4.14
CA ARG A 122 -6.08 6.53 3.09
C ARG A 122 -4.61 6.74 2.75
N ARG A 123 -4.26 6.71 1.45
CA ARG A 123 -2.88 6.88 0.97
C ARG A 123 -2.27 8.21 1.42
N LYS A 124 -0.99 8.20 1.78
CA LYS A 124 -0.25 9.39 2.28
C LYS A 124 -0.33 10.60 1.35
N GLY A 125 -0.20 10.38 0.03
CA GLY A 125 -0.34 11.46 -0.97
C GLY A 125 -1.71 12.13 -0.92
N LEU A 126 -2.79 11.36 -0.74
CA LEU A 126 -4.14 11.90 -0.59
C LEU A 126 -4.33 12.64 0.74
N LYS A 127 -3.76 12.16 1.84
CA LYS A 127 -3.75 12.89 3.12
C LYS A 127 -3.02 14.23 3.01
N THR A 128 -1.95 14.30 2.22
CA THR A 128 -1.23 15.56 1.93
C THR A 128 -2.11 16.52 1.13
N LEU A 129 -2.75 16.03 0.06
CA LEU A 129 -3.70 16.81 -0.73
C LEU A 129 -4.88 17.31 0.13
N ASP A 130 -5.39 16.51 1.06
CA ASP A 130 -6.46 16.91 1.98
C ASP A 130 -6.03 18.10 2.85
N ARG A 131 -4.79 18.11 3.36
CA ARG A 131 -4.24 19.24 4.14
C ARG A 131 -4.09 20.49 3.30
N GLU A 132 -3.61 20.37 2.07
CA GLU A 132 -3.50 21.48 1.13
C GLU A 132 -4.86 22.11 0.83
N ARG A 133 -5.87 21.28 0.60
CA ARG A 133 -7.25 21.71 0.36
C ARG A 133 -7.92 22.29 1.59
N GLU A 134 -7.68 21.74 2.78
CA GLU A 134 -8.16 22.30 4.05
C GLU A 134 -7.57 23.69 4.33
N ALA A 135 -6.27 23.87 4.01
CA ALA A 135 -5.59 25.16 4.13
C ALA A 135 -6.09 26.19 3.09
N ASN A 136 -6.69 25.73 2.01
CA ASN A 136 -7.21 26.57 0.93
C ASN A 136 -8.61 26.07 0.50
N PRO A 137 -9.64 26.33 1.31
CA PRO A 137 -10.97 25.74 1.12
C PRO A 137 -11.65 26.14 -0.19
N ASP A 138 -11.22 27.25 -0.80
CA ASP A 138 -11.71 27.71 -2.10
C ASP A 138 -10.87 27.21 -3.29
N TRP A 139 -10.10 26.13 -3.10
CA TRP A 139 -9.23 25.56 -4.15
C TRP A 139 -9.97 25.29 -5.47
N TYR A 140 -11.25 24.89 -5.39
CA TYR A 140 -12.09 24.58 -6.55
C TYR A 140 -12.73 25.80 -7.23
N LYS A 141 -12.59 27.00 -6.65
CA LYS A 141 -13.13 28.27 -7.19
C LYS A 141 -12.09 29.09 -7.96
N LYS A 142 -10.87 28.59 -8.09
CA LYS A 142 -9.79 29.29 -8.75
C LYS A 142 -9.96 29.31 -10.26
N ASN A 143 -9.45 30.37 -10.91
CA ASN A 143 -9.51 30.52 -12.36
C ASN A 143 -8.63 29.51 -13.12
N ASP A 144 -7.72 28.82 -12.45
CA ASP A 144 -6.87 27.76 -12.98
C ASP A 144 -7.53 26.37 -12.96
N MET A 145 -8.74 26.26 -12.42
CA MET A 145 -9.50 25.01 -12.45
C MET A 145 -10.25 24.87 -13.79
N MET A 146 -9.86 23.90 -14.56
CA MET A 146 -10.54 23.51 -15.80
C MET A 146 -11.10 22.10 -15.68
N GLY A 147 -12.43 22.00 -15.65
CA GLY A 147 -13.17 20.74 -15.55
C GLY A 147 -13.61 20.19 -16.91
N MET A 148 -13.59 18.88 -17.03
CA MET A 148 -14.19 18.15 -18.15
C MET A 148 -15.13 17.06 -17.60
N MET A 149 -16.38 17.09 -18.04
CA MET A 149 -17.35 16.03 -17.76
C MET A 149 -17.40 15.06 -18.95
N LEU A 150 -17.36 13.77 -18.70
CA LEU A 150 -17.33 12.77 -19.76
C LEU A 150 -18.02 11.46 -19.36
N TYR A 151 -18.64 10.82 -20.34
CA TYR A 151 -18.98 9.40 -20.30
C TYR A 151 -17.75 8.60 -20.75
N VAL A 152 -17.35 7.60 -19.97
CA VAL A 152 -16.12 6.80 -20.19
C VAL A 152 -16.14 6.11 -21.55
N ASP A 153 -17.27 5.48 -21.91
CA ASP A 153 -17.46 4.77 -23.17
C ASP A 153 -17.38 5.72 -24.39
N ASN A 154 -18.05 6.86 -24.31
CA ASN A 154 -18.07 7.83 -25.41
C ASN A 154 -16.70 8.51 -25.61
N PHE A 155 -15.98 8.78 -24.51
CA PHE A 155 -14.70 9.47 -24.58
C PHE A 155 -13.55 8.56 -25.03
N ALA A 156 -13.51 7.33 -24.48
CA ALA A 156 -12.34 6.45 -24.65
C ALA A 156 -12.67 4.94 -24.69
N GLY A 157 -13.94 4.57 -24.72
CA GLY A 157 -14.41 3.19 -24.75
C GLY A 157 -14.46 2.49 -23.39
N ASN A 158 -13.44 2.70 -22.53
CA ASN A 158 -13.36 2.11 -21.18
C ASN A 158 -12.39 2.90 -20.31
N LEU A 159 -12.25 2.49 -19.02
CA LEU A 159 -11.39 3.15 -18.04
C LEU A 159 -9.92 3.18 -18.45
N LYS A 160 -9.38 2.08 -19.01
CA LYS A 160 -8.01 2.05 -19.56
C LYS A 160 -7.82 2.99 -20.74
N GLY A 161 -8.86 3.13 -21.55
CA GLY A 161 -8.87 4.11 -22.64
C GLY A 161 -8.79 5.55 -22.11
N VAL A 162 -9.53 5.87 -21.03
CA VAL A 162 -9.41 7.18 -20.36
C VAL A 162 -8.01 7.40 -19.82
N GLU A 163 -7.44 6.39 -19.13
CA GLU A 163 -6.07 6.45 -18.62
C GLU A 163 -5.06 6.74 -19.74
N SER A 164 -5.20 6.10 -20.89
CA SER A 164 -4.32 6.32 -22.05
C SER A 164 -4.42 7.73 -22.64
N LYS A 165 -5.46 8.51 -22.30
CA LYS A 165 -5.67 9.88 -22.76
C LYS A 165 -5.34 10.94 -21.68
N LEU A 166 -4.74 10.57 -20.57
CA LEU A 166 -4.41 11.53 -19.52
C LEU A 166 -3.40 12.59 -19.96
N ASP A 167 -2.46 12.25 -20.84
CA ASP A 167 -1.52 13.24 -21.41
C ASP A 167 -2.28 14.30 -22.23
N TYR A 168 -3.24 13.87 -23.05
CA TYR A 168 -4.10 14.78 -23.80
C TYR A 168 -4.91 15.70 -22.89
N LEU A 169 -5.47 15.18 -21.80
CA LEU A 169 -6.21 15.98 -20.81
C LEU A 169 -5.30 17.01 -20.14
N GLU A 170 -4.11 16.61 -19.74
CA GLU A 170 -3.11 17.47 -19.12
C GLU A 170 -2.64 18.59 -20.10
N GLU A 171 -2.31 18.23 -21.33
CA GLU A 171 -1.94 19.20 -22.39
C GLU A 171 -3.07 20.18 -22.71
N SER A 172 -4.33 19.73 -22.58
CA SER A 172 -5.51 20.60 -22.73
C SER A 172 -5.79 21.49 -21.52
N GLY A 173 -4.99 21.40 -20.45
CA GLY A 173 -5.14 22.16 -19.21
C GLY A 173 -6.22 21.62 -18.28
N VAL A 174 -6.77 20.43 -18.55
CA VAL A 174 -7.80 19.81 -17.69
C VAL A 174 -7.14 19.30 -16.41
N ASN A 175 -7.63 19.77 -15.26
CA ASN A 175 -7.18 19.37 -13.93
C ASN A 175 -8.32 18.87 -13.02
N TYR A 176 -9.53 18.75 -13.56
CA TYR A 176 -10.69 18.19 -12.91
C TYR A 176 -11.51 17.38 -13.92
N VAL A 177 -11.69 16.08 -13.66
CA VAL A 177 -12.49 15.19 -14.52
C VAL A 177 -13.70 14.71 -13.73
N HIS A 178 -14.88 14.95 -14.28
CA HIS A 178 -16.14 14.40 -13.79
C HIS A 178 -16.54 13.20 -14.65
N LEU A 179 -16.44 12.01 -14.08
CA LEU A 179 -16.89 10.77 -14.70
C LEU A 179 -18.38 10.60 -14.45
N MET A 180 -19.16 10.56 -15.53
CA MET A 180 -20.59 10.23 -15.52
C MET A 180 -20.78 8.81 -14.95
N PRO A 181 -22.01 8.40 -14.57
CA PRO A 181 -22.21 7.15 -13.83
C PRO A 181 -21.52 5.95 -14.48
N LEU A 182 -20.74 5.22 -13.69
CA LEU A 182 -19.90 4.09 -14.15
C LEU A 182 -20.09 2.79 -13.35
N LEU A 183 -20.98 2.80 -12.34
CA LEU A 183 -21.28 1.61 -11.55
C LEU A 183 -22.23 0.66 -12.29
N GLU A 184 -22.24 -0.61 -11.88
CA GLU A 184 -23.01 -1.67 -12.53
C GLU A 184 -24.52 -1.39 -12.53
N THR A 185 -25.13 -1.46 -13.72
CA THR A 185 -26.55 -1.25 -13.95
C THR A 185 -27.16 -2.41 -14.76
N PRO A 186 -28.50 -2.62 -14.72
CA PRO A 186 -29.14 -3.63 -15.53
C PRO A 186 -29.02 -3.31 -17.02
N LYS A 187 -28.72 -4.32 -17.82
CA LYS A 187 -28.63 -4.16 -19.27
C LYS A 187 -29.97 -3.69 -19.87
N GLY A 188 -29.92 -2.63 -20.68
CA GLY A 188 -31.06 -2.05 -21.36
C GLY A 188 -32.05 -1.26 -20.45
N ARG A 189 -31.73 -1.14 -19.16
CA ARG A 189 -32.54 -0.37 -18.14
C ARG A 189 -31.61 0.41 -17.22
N SER A 190 -30.55 0.98 -17.79
CA SER A 190 -29.51 1.67 -17.02
C SER A 190 -29.91 3.10 -16.61
N ASP A 191 -30.89 3.70 -17.27
CA ASP A 191 -31.24 5.12 -17.09
C ASP A 191 -30.00 6.03 -17.15
N GLY A 192 -29.22 5.92 -18.22
CA GLY A 192 -27.97 6.68 -18.39
C GLY A 192 -26.87 6.33 -17.37
N GLY A 193 -27.02 5.19 -16.68
CA GLY A 193 -26.10 4.75 -15.61
C GLY A 193 -26.60 5.05 -14.20
N TYR A 194 -27.74 5.74 -14.06
CA TYR A 194 -28.27 6.12 -12.74
C TYR A 194 -29.08 5.01 -12.05
N ALA A 195 -29.55 3.98 -12.77
CA ALA A 195 -30.24 2.84 -12.17
C ALA A 195 -29.23 1.80 -11.63
N VAL A 196 -28.50 2.14 -10.57
CA VAL A 196 -27.41 1.31 -10.03
C VAL A 196 -27.95 0.03 -9.39
N SER A 197 -27.50 -1.12 -9.90
CA SER A 197 -27.80 -2.44 -9.35
C SER A 197 -26.71 -2.98 -8.41
N ASN A 198 -25.49 -2.45 -8.52
CA ASN A 198 -24.39 -2.84 -7.64
C ASN A 198 -23.39 -1.68 -7.43
N PHE A 199 -23.37 -1.12 -6.23
CA PHE A 199 -22.46 -0.03 -5.87
C PHE A 199 -21.00 -0.45 -5.65
N ARG A 200 -20.68 -1.75 -5.73
CA ARG A 200 -19.34 -2.29 -5.48
C ARG A 200 -18.64 -2.77 -6.75
N LYS A 201 -19.24 -2.53 -7.90
CA LYS A 201 -18.70 -2.92 -9.20
C LYS A 201 -18.82 -1.80 -10.21
N VAL A 202 -17.81 -1.68 -11.03
CA VAL A 202 -17.87 -0.90 -12.27
C VAL A 202 -18.71 -1.69 -13.29
N GLN A 203 -19.40 -0.98 -14.17
CA GLN A 203 -20.09 -1.55 -15.32
C GLN A 203 -19.10 -2.41 -16.14
N PRO A 204 -19.37 -3.69 -16.38
CA PRO A 204 -18.41 -4.62 -16.98
C PRO A 204 -17.81 -4.15 -18.31
N GLU A 205 -18.60 -3.44 -19.12
CA GLU A 205 -18.15 -2.89 -20.41
C GLU A 205 -17.14 -1.76 -20.24
N LEU A 206 -17.15 -1.07 -19.10
CA LEU A 206 -16.24 0.05 -18.79
C LEU A 206 -14.94 -0.41 -18.11
N GLY A 207 -14.94 -1.58 -17.46
CA GLY A 207 -13.76 -2.13 -16.77
C GLY A 207 -14.06 -2.71 -15.41
N THR A 208 -13.07 -2.73 -14.55
CA THR A 208 -13.11 -3.29 -13.20
C THR A 208 -12.90 -2.22 -12.13
N MET A 209 -13.08 -2.57 -10.85
CA MET A 209 -12.72 -1.70 -9.74
C MET A 209 -11.22 -1.42 -9.69
N ASP A 210 -10.38 -2.40 -10.07
CA ASP A 210 -8.93 -2.23 -10.14
C ASP A 210 -8.56 -1.23 -11.25
N ASP A 211 -9.22 -1.29 -12.42
CA ASP A 211 -9.02 -0.29 -13.49
C ASP A 211 -9.42 1.12 -13.03
N LEU A 212 -10.47 1.25 -12.20
CA LEU A 212 -10.86 2.54 -11.62
C LEU A 212 -9.83 3.03 -10.61
N GLU A 213 -9.29 2.14 -9.78
CA GLU A 213 -8.21 2.48 -8.86
C GLU A 213 -6.95 2.94 -9.59
N ASP A 214 -6.54 2.24 -10.64
CA ASP A 214 -5.38 2.59 -11.46
C ASP A 214 -5.58 3.95 -12.14
N LEU A 215 -6.73 4.19 -12.75
CA LEU A 215 -7.09 5.49 -13.34
C LEU A 215 -7.03 6.62 -12.31
N THR A 216 -7.64 6.44 -11.12
CA THR A 216 -7.64 7.49 -10.09
C THR A 216 -6.23 7.78 -9.58
N LYS A 217 -5.37 6.78 -9.51
CA LYS A 217 -3.96 6.94 -9.14
C LYS A 217 -3.18 7.68 -10.22
N ALA A 218 -3.34 7.30 -11.49
CA ALA A 218 -2.71 7.98 -12.61
C ALA A 218 -3.16 9.45 -12.74
N CYS A 219 -4.44 9.73 -12.52
CA CYS A 219 -4.96 11.09 -12.44
C CYS A 219 -4.30 11.90 -11.32
N HIS A 220 -4.18 11.30 -10.11
CA HIS A 220 -3.54 11.95 -8.98
C HIS A 220 -2.07 12.31 -9.27
N ASP A 221 -1.32 11.41 -9.91
CA ASP A 221 0.08 11.62 -10.29
C ASP A 221 0.23 12.82 -11.26
N LYS A 222 -0.78 13.06 -12.08
CA LYS A 222 -0.89 14.23 -13.00
C LYS A 222 -1.60 15.45 -12.39
N LYS A 223 -1.93 15.43 -11.10
CA LYS A 223 -2.67 16.48 -10.40
C LYS A 223 -4.08 16.73 -10.97
N ILE A 224 -4.67 15.74 -11.60
CA ILE A 224 -6.05 15.76 -12.08
C ILE A 224 -6.94 15.23 -10.98
N SER A 225 -7.89 16.05 -10.51
CA SER A 225 -8.92 15.65 -9.56
C SER A 225 -10.00 14.84 -10.27
N VAL A 226 -10.44 13.74 -9.64
CA VAL A 226 -11.53 12.90 -10.17
C VAL A 226 -12.77 13.09 -9.31
N CYS A 227 -13.88 13.35 -9.98
CA CYS A 227 -15.23 13.28 -9.44
C CYS A 227 -15.99 12.17 -10.17
N MET A 228 -16.83 11.45 -9.47
CA MET A 228 -17.75 10.49 -10.09
C MET A 228 -19.15 10.64 -9.52
N ASP A 229 -20.15 10.36 -10.32
CA ASP A 229 -21.52 10.31 -9.83
C ASP A 229 -21.69 9.12 -8.88
N PHE A 230 -22.33 9.40 -7.74
CA PHE A 230 -22.69 8.39 -6.77
C PHE A 230 -24.16 8.56 -6.38
N VAL A 231 -25.01 7.65 -6.85
CA VAL A 231 -26.46 7.72 -6.66
C VAL A 231 -26.82 7.26 -5.26
N MET A 232 -27.16 8.20 -4.37
CA MET A 232 -27.58 7.88 -2.99
C MET A 232 -29.10 7.98 -2.78
N ASN A 233 -29.83 8.53 -3.76
CA ASN A 233 -31.27 8.78 -3.65
C ASN A 233 -32.11 7.51 -3.85
N HIS A 234 -31.69 6.63 -4.74
CA HIS A 234 -32.43 5.42 -5.13
C HIS A 234 -31.49 4.30 -5.57
N THR A 235 -32.03 3.11 -5.76
CA THR A 235 -31.35 1.98 -6.39
C THR A 235 -32.13 1.52 -7.60
N SER A 236 -31.50 0.74 -8.49
CA SER A 236 -32.25 -0.05 -9.47
C SER A 236 -33.20 -1.03 -8.76
N GLU A 237 -34.31 -1.34 -9.41
CA GLU A 237 -35.21 -2.41 -8.96
C GLU A 237 -34.54 -3.79 -8.93
N ASP A 238 -33.44 -3.98 -9.66
CA ASP A 238 -32.62 -5.21 -9.70
C ASP A 238 -31.52 -5.21 -8.63
N HIS A 239 -31.37 -4.14 -7.85
CA HIS A 239 -30.44 -4.15 -6.72
C HIS A 239 -30.85 -5.22 -5.71
N GLU A 240 -29.88 -5.96 -5.17
CA GLU A 240 -30.16 -7.05 -4.21
C GLU A 240 -31.12 -6.62 -3.10
N TRP A 241 -30.91 -5.44 -2.54
CA TRP A 241 -31.78 -4.91 -1.47
C TRP A 241 -33.22 -4.69 -1.94
N ALA A 242 -33.41 -4.12 -3.13
CA ALA A 242 -34.73 -3.90 -3.69
C ALA A 242 -35.45 -5.23 -3.97
N VAL A 243 -34.74 -6.20 -4.51
CA VAL A 243 -35.28 -7.55 -4.76
C VAL A 243 -35.68 -8.24 -3.46
N ARG A 244 -34.86 -8.16 -2.41
CA ARG A 244 -35.17 -8.76 -1.10
C ARG A 244 -36.28 -8.03 -0.36
N ALA A 245 -36.29 -6.70 -0.44
CA ALA A 245 -37.36 -5.89 0.12
C ALA A 245 -38.74 -6.25 -0.50
N ARG A 246 -38.82 -6.39 -1.84
CA ARG A 246 -40.05 -6.83 -2.53
C ARG A 246 -40.50 -8.24 -2.17
N ARG A 247 -39.60 -9.09 -1.66
CA ARG A 247 -39.94 -10.41 -1.10
C ARG A 247 -40.48 -10.37 0.33
N GLY A 248 -40.55 -9.19 0.93
CA GLY A 248 -41.04 -9.01 2.30
C GLY A 248 -39.99 -9.25 3.38
N GLU A 249 -38.69 -9.25 3.05
CA GLU A 249 -37.62 -9.38 4.03
C GLU A 249 -37.47 -8.07 4.83
N GLY A 250 -37.92 -8.07 6.10
CA GLY A 250 -38.08 -6.88 6.92
C GLY A 250 -36.83 -6.02 7.05
N GLU A 251 -35.62 -6.63 7.17
CA GLU A 251 -34.35 -5.91 7.19
C GLU A 251 -34.14 -5.04 5.95
N TYR A 252 -34.52 -5.56 4.77
CA TYR A 252 -34.36 -4.86 3.50
C TYR A 252 -35.49 -3.89 3.22
N MET A 253 -36.70 -4.20 3.70
CA MET A 253 -37.82 -3.27 3.62
C MET A 253 -37.52 -1.97 4.35
N SER A 254 -36.84 -2.00 5.48
CA SER A 254 -36.46 -0.81 6.26
C SER A 254 -35.53 0.18 5.52
N ARG A 255 -34.98 -0.23 4.39
CA ARG A 255 -34.08 0.60 3.55
C ARG A 255 -34.82 1.39 2.47
N TYR A 256 -36.14 1.18 2.32
CA TYR A 256 -36.97 1.78 1.31
C TYR A 256 -38.25 2.34 1.91
N PHE A 257 -38.81 3.33 1.25
CA PHE A 257 -40.17 3.82 1.57
C PHE A 257 -41.18 2.93 0.87
N PHE A 258 -42.14 2.42 1.63
CA PHE A 258 -43.29 1.66 1.13
C PHE A 258 -44.55 2.42 1.47
N PHE A 259 -45.42 2.58 0.49
CA PHE A 259 -46.73 3.25 0.62
C PHE A 259 -47.83 2.29 0.22
N ASP A 260 -48.98 2.38 0.87
CA ASP A 260 -50.15 1.54 0.59
C ASP A 260 -50.82 1.90 -0.77
N ASN A 261 -50.50 3.08 -1.32
CA ASN A 261 -50.98 3.58 -2.59
C ASN A 261 -49.98 4.61 -3.16
N ASP A 262 -50.27 5.10 -4.36
CA ASP A 262 -49.42 6.02 -5.11
C ASP A 262 -49.69 7.52 -4.82
N ARG A 263 -50.59 7.85 -3.91
CA ARG A 263 -50.96 9.24 -3.62
C ARG A 263 -49.76 10.10 -3.21
N ILE A 264 -48.94 9.61 -2.26
CA ILE A 264 -47.76 10.33 -1.78
C ILE A 264 -46.71 10.41 -2.89
N PRO A 265 -46.32 9.32 -3.59
CA PRO A 265 -45.41 9.42 -4.74
C PRO A 265 -45.85 10.45 -5.78
N GLN A 266 -47.12 10.47 -6.15
CA GLN A 266 -47.65 11.42 -7.13
C GLN A 266 -47.59 12.90 -6.72
N GLU A 267 -47.45 13.20 -5.42
CA GLU A 267 -47.26 14.58 -4.96
C GLU A 267 -45.83 15.12 -5.27
N TYR A 268 -44.89 14.24 -5.66
CA TYR A 268 -43.49 14.56 -5.91
C TYR A 268 -43.07 14.32 -7.37
N GLU A 269 -43.94 13.84 -8.23
CA GLU A 269 -43.75 13.74 -9.68
C GLU A 269 -44.25 15.03 -10.36
#